data_4244da69935e6dba3a5e66290ee8e4be
#
_entry.id   4244da69935e6dba3a5e66290ee8e4be
#
_cell.length_a   1.000
_cell.length_b   1.000
_cell.length_c   1.000
_cell.angle_alpha   90.00
_cell.angle_beta   90.00
_cell.angle_gamma   90.00
#
_symmetry.space_group_name_H-M   'P 1'
#
loop_
_entity.id
_entity.type
_entity.pdbx_description
1 polymer ?
#
loop_
_entity_poly.entity_id
_entity_poly.type
_entity_poly.pdbx_seq_one_letter_code
_entity_poly.pdbx_strand_id
1 'polypeptide(L)'
;MKSTIKILLVEDDPNLGSLLSDYLRAKGFETKLATDGEKGLKIFNLQSYDFLILDVMMPKKDGFTLAKEIRQINKQVPILFLTAKSMSEDTLEGFKAGADDYMTKPFSMDELLVRINAILRRTSSIPELGDETKTYTIGKT
;
A
#
# COMPACT_ATOMS: atom_id res chain seq x y z
N MET A 1 0.59 21.72 -5.43
CA MET A 1 0.55 20.46 -6.13
C MET A 1 1.46 19.45 -5.46
N LYS A 2 0.98 18.23 -5.30
CA LYS A 2 1.80 17.22 -4.69
C LYS A 2 2.77 16.67 -5.72
N SER A 3 4.03 16.76 -5.46
CA SER A 3 5.02 16.31 -6.42
C SER A 3 5.48 14.87 -6.14
N THR A 4 5.31 14.38 -4.93
CA THR A 4 5.84 13.08 -4.55
C THR A 4 4.82 12.30 -3.74
N ILE A 5 4.61 11.06 -4.14
CA ILE A 5 3.73 10.13 -3.42
C ILE A 5 4.55 9.48 -2.31
N LYS A 6 4.01 9.48 -1.09
CA LYS A 6 4.68 8.90 0.07
C LYS A 6 4.09 7.55 0.39
N ILE A 7 4.95 6.53 0.42
CA ILE A 7 4.55 5.16 0.68
C ILE A 7 5.17 4.69 1.99
N LEU A 8 4.36 4.10 2.86
CA LEU A 8 4.85 3.38 4.01
C LEU A 8 4.82 1.90 3.69
N LEU A 9 5.99 1.27 3.74
CA LEU A 9 6.14 -0.15 3.49
C LEU A 9 6.46 -0.84 4.80
N VAL A 10 5.63 -1.81 5.20
CA VAL A 10 5.87 -2.57 6.42
C VAL A 10 6.14 -4.01 6.03
N GLU A 11 7.39 -4.42 6.18
CA GLU A 11 7.86 -5.73 5.74
C GLU A 11 8.97 -6.18 6.67
N ASP A 12 8.80 -7.35 7.30
CA ASP A 12 9.76 -7.82 8.30
C ASP A 12 10.96 -8.52 7.70
N ASP A 13 10.88 -8.99 6.45
CA ASP A 13 12.04 -9.58 5.78
C ASP A 13 12.95 -8.44 5.31
N PRO A 14 14.16 -8.31 5.91
CA PRO A 14 14.99 -7.16 5.58
C PRO A 14 15.47 -7.16 4.13
N ASN A 15 15.66 -8.32 3.53
CA ASN A 15 16.10 -8.38 2.14
C ASN A 15 15.00 -7.92 1.20
N LEU A 16 13.79 -8.45 1.40
CA LEU A 16 12.67 -8.04 0.56
C LEU A 16 12.30 -6.59 0.81
N GLY A 17 12.29 -6.16 2.06
CA GLY A 17 11.97 -4.78 2.39
C GLY A 17 12.93 -3.80 1.74
N SER A 18 14.22 -4.10 1.80
CA SER A 18 15.22 -3.24 1.18
C SER A 18 15.06 -3.19 -0.34
N LEU A 19 14.85 -4.37 -0.94
CA LEU A 19 14.68 -4.46 -2.39
C LEU A 19 13.46 -3.67 -2.85
N LEU A 20 12.33 -3.84 -2.16
CA LEU A 20 11.11 -3.12 -2.50
C LEU A 20 11.28 -1.61 -2.31
N SER A 21 11.92 -1.21 -1.20
CA SER A 21 12.13 0.21 -0.96
C SER A 21 12.97 0.85 -2.05
N ASP A 22 14.05 0.17 -2.44
CA ASP A 22 14.93 0.69 -3.48
C ASP A 22 14.19 0.81 -4.81
N TYR A 23 13.40 -0.22 -5.15
CA TYR A 23 12.64 -0.21 -6.38
C TYR A 23 11.64 0.95 -6.41
N LEU A 24 10.91 1.12 -5.30
CA LEU A 24 9.88 2.17 -5.25
C LEU A 24 10.51 3.56 -5.30
N ARG A 25 11.63 3.73 -4.62
CA ARG A 25 12.33 5.01 -4.68
C ARG A 25 12.84 5.31 -6.09
N ALA A 26 13.31 4.26 -6.78
CA ALA A 26 13.77 4.44 -8.16
C ALA A 26 12.62 4.83 -9.08
N LYS A 27 11.39 4.47 -8.73
CA LYS A 27 10.22 4.84 -9.52
C LYS A 27 9.63 6.19 -9.13
N GLY A 28 10.27 6.88 -8.20
CA GLY A 28 9.85 8.23 -7.85
C GLY A 28 9.00 8.34 -6.60
N PHE A 29 8.78 7.24 -5.89
CA PHE A 29 8.02 7.28 -4.64
C PHE A 29 8.93 7.54 -3.46
N GLU A 30 8.48 8.38 -2.55
CA GLU A 30 9.17 8.56 -1.28
C GLU A 30 8.73 7.41 -0.37
N THR A 31 9.67 6.54 -0.01
CA THR A 31 9.35 5.28 0.65
C THR A 31 10.01 5.19 2.02
N LYS A 32 9.21 4.86 3.02
CA LYS A 32 9.69 4.61 4.37
C LYS A 32 9.43 3.15 4.70
N LEU A 33 10.46 2.48 5.20
CA LEU A 33 10.36 1.06 5.55
C LEU A 33 10.26 0.90 7.07
N ALA A 34 9.26 0.14 7.51
CA ALA A 34 9.14 -0.32 8.88
C ALA A 34 9.30 -1.82 8.87
N THR A 35 9.98 -2.37 9.87
CA THR A 35 10.34 -3.78 9.88
C THR A 35 9.41 -4.64 10.71
N ASP A 36 8.42 -4.06 11.36
CA ASP A 36 7.36 -4.80 12.02
C ASP A 36 6.14 -3.91 12.18
N GLY A 37 5.03 -4.52 12.63
CA GLY A 37 3.76 -3.81 12.69
C GLY A 37 3.72 -2.70 13.72
N GLU A 38 4.44 -2.88 14.85
CA GLU A 38 4.47 -1.83 15.87
C GLU A 38 5.21 -0.60 15.37
N LYS A 39 6.34 -0.82 14.73
CA LYS A 39 7.08 0.29 14.11
C LYS A 39 6.27 0.94 13.01
N GLY A 40 5.54 0.11 12.25
CA GLY A 40 4.69 0.63 11.19
C GLY A 40 3.65 1.61 11.71
N LEU A 41 2.97 1.24 12.79
CA LEU A 41 1.98 2.14 13.35
C LEU A 41 2.61 3.41 13.88
N LYS A 42 3.73 3.29 14.58
CA LYS A 42 4.43 4.44 15.11
C LYS A 42 4.84 5.40 14.00
N ILE A 43 5.40 4.86 12.93
CA ILE A 43 5.83 5.69 11.80
C ILE A 43 4.63 6.31 11.10
N PHE A 44 3.54 5.55 10.96
CA PHE A 44 2.34 6.08 10.33
C PHE A 44 1.80 7.30 11.07
N ASN A 45 1.95 7.31 12.39
CA ASN A 45 1.45 8.42 13.21
C ASN A 45 2.33 9.66 13.15
N LEU A 46 3.54 9.54 12.60
CA LEU A 46 4.48 10.66 12.58
C LEU A 46 4.26 11.62 11.41
N GLN A 47 3.69 11.14 10.31
CA GLN A 47 3.42 11.99 9.17
C GLN A 47 2.37 11.34 8.27
N SER A 48 1.91 12.09 7.28
CA SER A 48 0.90 11.59 6.35
C SER A 48 1.53 10.71 5.29
N TYR A 49 0.83 9.66 4.91
CA TYR A 49 1.24 8.77 3.82
C TYR A 49 0.11 8.67 2.82
N ASP A 50 0.47 8.47 1.56
CA ASP A 50 -0.49 8.39 0.47
C ASP A 50 -0.84 6.96 0.11
N PHE A 51 -0.06 5.99 0.58
CA PHE A 51 -0.24 4.60 0.21
C PHE A 51 0.49 3.72 1.23
N LEU A 52 -0.12 2.60 1.59
CA LEU A 52 0.48 1.65 2.52
C LEU A 52 0.64 0.30 1.86
N ILE A 53 1.80 -0.32 2.05
CA ILE A 53 2.04 -1.70 1.63
C ILE A 53 2.39 -2.47 2.89
N LEU A 54 1.54 -3.43 3.26
CA LEU A 54 1.65 -4.13 4.53
C LEU A 54 1.81 -5.62 4.30
N ASP A 55 2.88 -6.20 4.82
CA ASP A 55 3.03 -7.65 4.87
C ASP A 55 2.03 -8.19 5.89
N VAL A 56 1.36 -9.29 5.57
CA VAL A 56 0.38 -9.87 6.48
C VAL A 56 1.07 -10.57 7.65
N MET A 57 2.09 -11.38 7.37
CA MET A 57 2.73 -12.22 8.38
C MET A 57 3.95 -11.53 8.95
N MET A 58 3.80 -10.94 10.12
CA MET A 58 4.89 -10.22 10.78
C MET A 58 4.86 -10.50 12.27
N PRO A 59 6.04 -10.43 12.94
CA PRO A 59 6.06 -10.54 14.39
C PRO A 59 5.44 -9.33 15.07
N LYS A 60 5.08 -9.47 16.30
CA LYS A 60 4.54 -8.44 17.19
C LYS A 60 3.13 -8.02 16.80
N LYS A 61 2.93 -7.55 15.60
CA LYS A 61 1.62 -7.10 15.13
C LYS A 61 1.52 -7.44 13.65
N ASP A 62 0.58 -8.30 13.30
CA ASP A 62 0.44 -8.70 11.90
C ASP A 62 -0.20 -7.58 11.08
N GLY A 63 -0.16 -7.77 9.75
CA GLY A 63 -0.62 -6.73 8.84
C GLY A 63 -2.09 -6.42 8.95
N PHE A 64 -2.93 -7.43 9.22
CA PHE A 64 -4.37 -7.20 9.35
C PHE A 64 -4.68 -6.37 10.59
N THR A 65 -4.04 -6.69 11.70
CA THR A 65 -4.22 -5.93 12.94
C THR A 65 -3.76 -4.50 12.74
N LEU A 66 -2.60 -4.32 12.11
CA LEU A 66 -2.09 -2.99 11.82
C LEU A 66 -3.07 -2.21 10.95
N ALA A 67 -3.62 -2.85 9.92
CA ALA A 67 -4.56 -2.18 9.03
C ALA A 67 -5.81 -1.73 9.77
N LYS A 68 -6.33 -2.58 10.65
CA LYS A 68 -7.50 -2.22 11.44
C LYS A 68 -7.24 -1.00 12.29
N GLU A 69 -6.07 -0.94 12.92
CA GLU A 69 -5.71 0.20 13.73
C GLU A 69 -5.54 1.46 12.90
N ILE A 70 -4.92 1.32 11.74
CA ILE A 70 -4.75 2.46 10.84
C ILE A 70 -6.11 2.96 10.37
N ARG A 71 -7.05 2.06 10.08
CA ARG A 71 -8.38 2.46 9.63
C ARG A 71 -9.14 3.25 10.69
N GLN A 72 -8.84 3.08 11.94
CA GLN A 72 -9.44 3.91 12.98
C GLN A 72 -8.91 5.34 12.95
N ILE A 73 -7.73 5.54 12.39
CA ILE A 73 -7.10 6.85 12.29
C ILE A 73 -7.42 7.49 10.94
N ASN A 74 -7.37 6.69 9.87
CA ASN A 74 -7.53 7.18 8.51
C ASN A 74 -8.26 6.14 7.68
N LYS A 75 -9.49 6.45 7.30
CA LYS A 75 -10.33 5.53 6.54
C LYS A 75 -10.09 5.58 5.04
N GLN A 76 -9.29 6.55 4.59
CA GLN A 76 -9.13 6.83 3.16
C GLN A 76 -7.84 6.31 2.57
N VAL A 77 -6.78 6.20 3.35
CA VAL A 77 -5.47 5.86 2.80
C VAL A 77 -5.51 4.46 2.18
N PRO A 78 -5.04 4.32 0.92
CA PRO A 78 -5.06 3.01 0.28
C PRO A 78 -4.12 2.01 0.95
N ILE A 79 -4.54 0.76 1.02
CA ILE A 79 -3.76 -0.31 1.63
C ILE A 79 -3.67 -1.48 0.67
N LEU A 80 -2.44 -1.93 0.40
CA LEU A 80 -2.15 -3.13 -0.37
C LEU A 80 -1.46 -4.14 0.55
N PHE A 81 -2.04 -5.32 0.69
CA PHE A 81 -1.44 -6.37 1.48
C PHE A 81 -0.52 -7.26 0.65
N LEU A 82 0.59 -7.69 1.26
CA LEU A 82 1.45 -8.72 0.70
C LEU A 82 1.27 -9.98 1.54
N THR A 83 0.98 -11.10 0.90
CA THR A 83 0.74 -12.33 1.63
C THR A 83 1.57 -13.46 1.03
N ALA A 84 2.04 -14.38 1.88
CA ALA A 84 2.88 -15.48 1.43
C ALA A 84 2.12 -16.49 0.59
N LYS A 85 0.79 -16.54 0.71
CA LYS A 85 0.00 -17.46 -0.09
C LYS A 85 -1.41 -16.95 -0.21
N SER A 86 -2.02 -17.37 -1.29
CA SER A 86 -3.38 -17.00 -1.58
C SER A 86 -4.32 -17.98 -0.91
N MET A 87 -5.02 -17.54 0.10
CA MET A 87 -5.99 -18.36 0.82
C MET A 87 -7.26 -17.57 0.99
N SER A 88 -8.39 -18.25 0.87
CA SER A 88 -9.68 -17.57 1.00
C SER A 88 -9.84 -16.90 2.34
N GLU A 89 -9.34 -17.52 3.40
CA GLU A 89 -9.46 -16.91 4.72
C GLU A 89 -8.63 -15.63 4.81
N ASP A 90 -7.43 -15.65 4.26
CA ASP A 90 -6.60 -14.46 4.23
C ASP A 90 -7.26 -13.35 3.42
N THR A 91 -7.87 -13.73 2.31
CA THR A 91 -8.56 -12.77 1.46
C THR A 91 -9.71 -12.09 2.20
N LEU A 92 -10.52 -12.91 2.89
CA LEU A 92 -11.63 -12.36 3.65
C LEU A 92 -11.16 -11.44 4.75
N GLU A 93 -10.13 -11.87 5.48
CA GLU A 93 -9.60 -11.06 6.56
C GLU A 93 -9.06 -9.73 6.04
N GLY A 94 -8.39 -9.76 4.89
CA GLY A 94 -7.88 -8.55 4.27
C GLY A 94 -8.97 -7.56 3.92
N PHE A 95 -10.07 -8.06 3.34
CA PHE A 95 -11.18 -7.20 3.01
C PHE A 95 -11.86 -6.64 4.26
N LYS A 96 -11.98 -7.46 5.31
CA LYS A 96 -12.53 -6.98 6.57
C LYS A 96 -11.66 -5.91 7.19
N ALA A 97 -10.36 -5.97 6.95
CA ALA A 97 -9.44 -4.96 7.47
C ALA A 97 -9.41 -3.69 6.63
N GLY A 98 -10.13 -3.68 5.49
CA GLY A 98 -10.25 -2.48 4.69
C GLY A 98 -9.20 -2.35 3.61
N ALA A 99 -8.73 -3.46 3.06
CA ALA A 99 -7.73 -3.44 2.00
C ALA A 99 -8.32 -2.98 0.68
N ASP A 100 -7.50 -2.31 -0.11
CA ASP A 100 -7.85 -1.97 -1.48
C ASP A 100 -7.43 -3.06 -2.46
N ASP A 101 -6.42 -3.86 -2.09
CA ASP A 101 -5.95 -4.94 -2.93
C ASP A 101 -5.01 -5.80 -2.11
N TYR A 102 -4.60 -6.92 -2.68
CA TYR A 102 -3.57 -7.74 -2.07
C TYR A 102 -2.83 -8.51 -3.15
N MET A 103 -1.58 -8.89 -2.86
CA MET A 103 -0.74 -9.64 -3.78
C MET A 103 -0.13 -10.81 -3.05
N THR A 104 0.01 -11.92 -3.76
CA THR A 104 0.60 -13.13 -3.24
C THR A 104 2.08 -13.18 -3.60
N LYS A 105 2.91 -13.50 -2.61
CA LYS A 105 4.33 -13.75 -2.85
C LYS A 105 4.51 -15.13 -3.44
N PRO A 106 5.42 -15.32 -4.37
CA PRO A 106 6.29 -14.29 -4.95
C PRO A 106 5.56 -13.51 -6.03
N PHE A 107 5.99 -12.28 -6.24
CA PHE A 107 5.40 -11.41 -7.25
C PHE A 107 6.51 -10.67 -7.99
N SER A 108 6.19 -10.10 -9.15
CA SER A 108 7.17 -9.28 -9.86
C SER A 108 7.04 -7.84 -9.40
N MET A 109 8.15 -7.11 -9.51
CA MET A 109 8.13 -5.68 -9.19
C MET A 109 7.23 -4.91 -10.14
N ASP A 110 7.16 -5.35 -11.39
CA ASP A 110 6.29 -4.71 -12.36
C ASP A 110 4.83 -4.87 -11.99
N GLU A 111 4.45 -6.05 -11.50
CA GLU A 111 3.07 -6.26 -11.05
C GLU A 111 2.73 -5.35 -9.86
N LEU A 112 3.67 -5.22 -8.94
CA LEU A 112 3.47 -4.33 -7.80
C LEU A 112 3.23 -2.90 -8.27
N LEU A 113 4.07 -2.43 -9.18
CA LEU A 113 3.94 -1.05 -9.67
C LEU A 113 2.61 -0.84 -10.39
N VAL A 114 2.18 -1.82 -11.19
CA VAL A 114 0.89 -1.71 -11.88
C VAL A 114 -0.25 -1.58 -10.88
N ARG A 115 -0.23 -2.37 -9.82
CA ARG A 115 -1.30 -2.32 -8.82
C ARG A 115 -1.28 -1.02 -8.04
N ILE A 116 -0.10 -0.53 -7.68
CA ILE A 116 0.02 0.76 -6.98
C ILE A 116 -0.59 1.86 -7.83
N ASN A 117 -0.21 1.92 -9.10
CA ASN A 117 -0.71 2.96 -9.99
C ASN A 117 -2.21 2.85 -10.21
N ALA A 118 -2.72 1.62 -10.32
CA ALA A 118 -4.16 1.42 -10.50
C ALA A 118 -4.94 1.92 -9.28
N ILE A 119 -4.45 1.62 -8.09
CA ILE A 119 -5.13 2.03 -6.87
C ILE A 119 -5.05 3.54 -6.70
N LEU A 120 -3.91 4.13 -6.98
CA LEU A 120 -3.76 5.58 -6.87
C LEU A 120 -4.70 6.31 -7.82
N ARG A 121 -4.88 5.78 -9.03
CA ARG A 121 -5.82 6.38 -9.98
C ARG A 121 -7.25 6.30 -9.49
N ARG A 122 -7.62 5.16 -8.87
CA ARG A 122 -8.99 4.95 -8.39
C ARG A 122 -9.34 5.80 -7.19
N THR A 123 -8.39 5.92 -6.27
CA THR A 123 -8.66 6.52 -4.97
C THR A 123 -8.24 7.97 -4.89
N SER A 124 -7.41 8.41 -5.81
CA SER A 124 -6.87 9.75 -5.78
C SER A 124 -7.84 10.75 -6.37
N SER A 125 -7.82 11.95 -5.86
CA SER A 125 -8.57 13.03 -6.47
C SER A 125 -7.71 13.79 -7.49
N ILE A 126 -6.57 13.27 -7.82
CA ILE A 126 -5.72 13.89 -8.80
C ILE A 126 -6.40 13.87 -10.15
N PRO A 127 -6.55 15.01 -10.79
CA PRO A 127 -7.14 15.00 -12.11
C PRO A 127 -6.19 14.29 -13.04
N GLU A 128 -6.76 13.69 -13.97
CA GLU A 128 -5.92 13.02 -14.75
C GLU A 128 -5.30 13.87 -15.67
N LEU A 129 -4.84 14.18 -15.44
CA LEU A 129 -4.21 15.06 -16.05
C LEU A 129 -4.57 15.17 -17.27
N GLY A 130 -5.46 15.13 -17.27
CA GLY A 130 -5.86 15.26 -17.95
C GLY A 130 -6.26 14.80 -18.42
N ASP A 131 -6.77 14.57 -18.52
CA ASP A 131 -7.08 14.32 -18.81
C ASP A 131 -7.56 13.91 -19.30
N GLU A 132 -7.90 13.77 -19.49
CA GLU A 132 -8.31 13.66 -19.69
C GLU A 132 -9.01 13.18 -19.77
N THR A 133 -9.38 13.22 -20.21
CA THR A 133 -9.99 13.15 -19.92
C THR A 133 -10.83 12.71 -19.88
N LYS A 134 -11.13 12.67 -19.86
CA LYS A 134 -11.80 12.55 -19.50
C LYS A 134 -12.45 11.83 -19.38
N THR A 135 -12.36 11.83 -19.67
CA THR A 135 -12.83 11.48 -19.10
C THR A 135 -13.28 10.85 -18.93
N TYR A 136 -13.43 10.71 -19.14
CA TYR A 136 -13.71 10.38 -18.53
C TYR A 136 -14.19 9.79 -18.12
N THR A 137 -14.08 9.69 -18.38
CA THR A 137 -14.35 9.46 -17.63
C THR A 137 -14.68 8.95 -17.38
N ILE A 138 -14.70 8.77 -17.65
CA ILE A 138 -14.88 8.55 -17.02
C ILE A 138 -15.20 8.03 -16.58
N GLY A 139 -14.96 7.98 -17.03
CA GLY A 139 -15.05 7.79 -16.26
C GLY A 139 -15.13 7.40 -16.06
N LYS A 140 -15.31 7.25 -16.01
CA LYS A 140 -15.29 7.20 -15.59
C LYS A 140 -15.17 6.79 -15.24
N THR A 141 -15.06 6.77 -15.52
CA THR A 141 -14.78 6.89 -15.19
C THR A 141 -14.92 6.73 -15.12
#